data_b6f172a0d13f535077f9304c828b9ae7
#
_entry.id   b6f172a0d13f535077f9304c828b9ae7
#
_cell.length_a   1.000
_cell.length_b   1.000
_cell.length_c   1.000
_cell.angle_alpha   90.00
_cell.angle_beta   90.00
_cell.angle_gamma   90.00
#
_symmetry.space_group_name_H-M   'P 1'
#
loop_
_entity.id
_entity.type
_entity.pdbx_description
1 polymer ?
#
loop_
_entity_poly.entity_id
_entity_poly.type
_entity_poly.pdbx_seq_one_letter_code
_entity_poly.pdbx_strand_id
1 'polypeptide(L)'
;MILSTTTDTFFRLFGYEDGIAKLAEIGFDALDMNLITSIFDSEFAEDCYEKTCEKLLETAKRNGIYFNQAHAPFPSYRFLADKEKMDEYNSKVYPHLIRSIKAAAILGAEQIVVHPIDVPDKRIQKEFNIDFYNKLVPVCKEYGIKVALENMWGHSQVDSSKIISNVCSTGLELGDYFDALDPKYFTVCLDVGHCGLVGESADNAIRALGPRLHALHVHDNDHVRDLHTLPFQGKMDWSAICSALAEVNYDGDFTYEVGGSYLAHYKDDKSLMESAFRLMEVTGRRLISMIEKAKGATEE
;
A
#
# COMPACT_ATOMS: atom_id res chain seq x y z
N MET A 1 -15.04 5.21 -9.55
CA MET A 1 -13.80 4.74 -8.86
C MET A 1 -14.04 4.74 -7.37
N ILE A 2 -13.59 3.73 -6.65
CA ILE A 2 -13.72 3.56 -5.20
C ILE A 2 -12.67 4.41 -4.49
N LEU A 3 -13.03 5.04 -3.37
CA LEU A 3 -12.11 5.77 -2.49
C LEU A 3 -11.83 4.96 -1.23
N SER A 4 -10.58 4.60 -1.05
CA SER A 4 -10.08 3.84 0.09
C SER A 4 -9.03 4.62 0.90
N THR A 5 -8.75 4.18 2.12
CA THR A 5 -7.72 4.76 2.97
C THR A 5 -7.06 3.71 3.85
N THR A 6 -5.75 3.89 4.13
CA THR A 6 -5.07 3.11 5.15
C THR A 6 -5.66 3.35 6.53
N THR A 7 -5.63 2.33 7.38
CA THR A 7 -6.35 2.30 8.65
C THR A 7 -5.50 2.63 9.89
N ASP A 8 -4.16 2.58 9.78
CA ASP A 8 -3.21 2.58 10.89
C ASP A 8 -3.49 3.64 11.96
N THR A 9 -3.32 4.92 11.63
CA THR A 9 -3.42 6.03 12.58
C THR A 9 -4.83 6.16 13.14
N PHE A 10 -5.86 5.88 12.31
CA PHE A 10 -7.24 6.01 12.72
C PHE A 10 -7.64 4.90 13.70
N PHE A 11 -7.28 3.66 13.42
CA PHE A 11 -7.60 2.53 14.29
C PHE A 11 -6.87 2.57 15.63
N ARG A 12 -5.65 3.10 15.67
CA ARG A 12 -4.94 3.33 16.95
C ARG A 12 -5.68 4.28 17.88
N LEU A 13 -6.37 5.29 17.33
CA LEU A 13 -7.08 6.29 18.12
C LEU A 13 -8.50 5.88 18.49
N PHE A 14 -9.20 5.19 17.59
CA PHE A 14 -10.62 4.85 17.74
C PHE A 14 -10.85 3.38 18.11
N GLY A 15 -9.88 2.50 17.91
CA GLY A 15 -10.05 1.05 17.91
C GLY A 15 -10.56 0.55 16.56
N TYR A 16 -10.56 -0.77 16.37
CA TYR A 16 -10.89 -1.36 15.08
C TYR A 16 -12.34 -1.15 14.68
N GLU A 17 -13.31 -1.58 15.52
CA GLU A 17 -14.74 -1.58 15.17
C GLU A 17 -15.31 -0.16 15.04
N ASP A 18 -15.02 0.70 16.02
CA ASP A 18 -15.46 2.10 15.99
C ASP A 18 -14.78 2.85 14.83
N GLY A 19 -13.51 2.53 14.54
CA GLY A 19 -12.76 3.11 13.43
C GLY A 19 -13.39 2.76 12.09
N ILE A 20 -13.79 1.51 11.86
CA ILE A 20 -14.51 1.07 10.66
C ILE A 20 -15.81 1.86 10.50
N ALA A 21 -16.64 1.91 11.56
CA ALA A 21 -17.92 2.61 11.52
C ALA A 21 -17.76 4.10 11.21
N LYS A 22 -16.76 4.76 11.81
CA LYS A 22 -16.47 6.18 11.58
C LYS A 22 -15.94 6.47 10.18
N LEU A 23 -15.07 5.62 9.63
CA LEU A 23 -14.55 5.80 8.27
C LEU A 23 -15.68 5.65 7.23
N ALA A 24 -16.61 4.72 7.45
CA ALA A 24 -17.82 4.60 6.65
C ALA A 24 -18.73 5.86 6.78
N GLU A 25 -18.93 6.38 8.01
CA GLU A 25 -19.69 7.62 8.25
C GLU A 25 -19.04 8.84 7.60
N ILE A 26 -17.71 8.90 7.58
CA ILE A 26 -16.95 9.97 6.92
C ILE A 26 -17.19 9.95 5.42
N GLY A 27 -17.38 8.78 4.83
CA GLY A 27 -17.72 8.61 3.42
C GLY A 27 -16.67 7.87 2.59
N PHE A 28 -15.74 7.13 3.21
CA PHE A 28 -14.87 6.20 2.49
C PHE A 28 -15.67 4.97 2.05
N ASP A 29 -15.36 4.46 0.85
CA ASP A 29 -16.01 3.27 0.30
C ASP A 29 -15.33 1.98 0.76
N ALA A 30 -14.01 2.03 0.96
CA ALA A 30 -13.19 0.88 1.29
C ALA A 30 -12.03 1.24 2.23
N LEU A 31 -11.37 0.20 2.74
CA LEU A 31 -10.27 0.28 3.71
C LEU A 31 -9.08 -0.54 3.23
N ASP A 32 -7.90 0.06 3.34
CA ASP A 32 -6.63 -0.63 3.26
C ASP A 32 -6.19 -1.03 4.68
N MET A 33 -6.27 -2.33 4.99
CA MET A 33 -5.91 -2.82 6.32
C MET A 33 -4.41 -2.79 6.54
N ASN A 34 -3.95 -1.88 7.39
CA ASN A 34 -2.55 -1.83 7.77
C ASN A 34 -2.21 -2.98 8.74
N LEU A 35 -1.52 -4.00 8.22
CA LEU A 35 -0.98 -5.12 9.00
C LEU A 35 0.53 -4.97 9.29
N ILE A 36 1.16 -3.85 8.91
CA ILE A 36 2.59 -3.58 9.18
C ILE A 36 2.88 -3.73 10.67
N THR A 37 2.03 -3.14 11.50
CA THR A 37 2.17 -3.18 12.97
C THR A 37 1.04 -3.94 13.64
N SER A 38 -0.20 -3.83 13.16
CA SER A 38 -1.38 -4.46 13.78
C SER A 38 -1.26 -5.98 13.88
N ILE A 39 -0.57 -6.61 12.94
CA ILE A 39 -0.35 -8.07 12.98
C ILE A 39 0.42 -8.53 14.24
N PHE A 40 1.09 -7.62 14.94
CA PHE A 40 1.77 -7.89 16.20
C PHE A 40 0.89 -7.62 17.44
N ASP A 41 -0.30 -7.06 17.26
CA ASP A 41 -1.25 -6.84 18.34
C ASP A 41 -1.80 -8.18 18.86
N SER A 42 -2.20 -8.23 20.12
CA SER A 42 -2.74 -9.43 20.75
C SER A 42 -4.00 -9.96 20.04
N GLU A 43 -4.79 -9.07 19.44
CA GLU A 43 -5.99 -9.41 18.67
C GLU A 43 -5.68 -10.13 17.36
N PHE A 44 -4.46 -10.00 16.85
CA PHE A 44 -3.94 -10.71 15.67
C PHE A 44 -2.95 -11.82 16.02
N ALA A 45 -2.92 -12.27 17.27
CA ALA A 45 -2.11 -13.43 17.67
C ALA A 45 -2.55 -14.71 16.94
N GLU A 46 -1.65 -15.70 16.83
CA GLU A 46 -1.83 -16.91 16.02
C GLU A 46 -3.11 -17.68 16.35
N ASP A 47 -3.54 -17.66 17.59
CA ASP A 47 -4.70 -18.39 18.10
C ASP A 47 -6.03 -17.65 17.98
N CYS A 48 -6.03 -16.38 17.55
CA CYS A 48 -7.25 -15.57 17.54
C CYS A 48 -7.42 -14.69 16.29
N TYR A 49 -6.39 -14.49 15.45
CA TYR A 49 -6.46 -13.56 14.31
C TYR A 49 -7.62 -13.87 13.35
N GLU A 50 -7.95 -15.13 13.13
CA GLU A 50 -9.06 -15.52 12.23
C GLU A 50 -10.38 -14.96 12.73
N LYS A 51 -10.70 -15.18 14.02
CA LYS A 51 -11.92 -14.64 14.65
C LYS A 51 -11.95 -13.12 14.66
N THR A 52 -10.79 -12.49 14.88
CA THR A 52 -10.67 -11.03 14.80
C THR A 52 -11.01 -10.56 13.39
N CYS A 53 -10.41 -11.15 12.36
CA CYS A 53 -10.69 -10.77 10.97
C CYS A 53 -12.16 -11.01 10.59
N GLU A 54 -12.75 -12.13 10.96
CA GLU A 54 -14.18 -12.42 10.75
C GLU A 54 -15.06 -11.33 11.38
N LYS A 55 -14.78 -10.96 12.63
CA LYS A 55 -15.52 -9.89 13.34
C LYS A 55 -15.38 -8.53 12.66
N LEU A 56 -14.16 -8.18 12.19
CA LEU A 56 -13.92 -6.93 11.48
C LEU A 56 -14.61 -6.91 10.12
N LEU A 57 -14.60 -8.03 9.38
CA LEU A 57 -15.34 -8.19 8.14
C LEU A 57 -16.84 -8.00 8.32
N GLU A 58 -17.43 -8.61 9.37
CA GLU A 58 -18.85 -8.42 9.70
C GLU A 58 -19.14 -6.96 10.08
N THR A 59 -18.24 -6.31 10.80
CA THR A 59 -18.37 -4.91 11.17
C THR A 59 -18.34 -4.01 9.93
N ALA A 60 -17.42 -4.27 9.01
CA ALA A 60 -17.34 -3.55 7.75
C ALA A 60 -18.64 -3.71 6.93
N LYS A 61 -19.12 -4.94 6.76
CA LYS A 61 -20.39 -5.23 6.07
C LYS A 61 -21.59 -4.51 6.68
N ARG A 62 -21.69 -4.47 8.01
CA ARG A 62 -22.80 -3.77 8.71
C ARG A 62 -22.78 -2.26 8.47
N ASN A 63 -21.59 -1.69 8.24
CA ASN A 63 -21.42 -0.26 7.99
C ASN A 63 -21.37 0.09 6.49
N GLY A 64 -21.56 -0.89 5.58
CA GLY A 64 -21.56 -0.65 4.15
C GLY A 64 -20.20 -0.29 3.55
N ILE A 65 -19.11 -0.67 4.21
CA ILE A 65 -17.73 -0.51 3.78
C ILE A 65 -17.06 -1.88 3.67
N TYR A 66 -15.94 -2.00 2.97
CA TYR A 66 -15.21 -3.27 2.82
C TYR A 66 -13.69 -3.05 2.82
N PHE A 67 -12.93 -4.13 2.92
CA PHE A 67 -11.47 -4.08 2.75
C PHE A 67 -11.13 -4.40 1.30
N ASN A 68 -10.50 -3.45 0.59
CA ASN A 68 -10.09 -3.63 -0.80
C ASN A 68 -8.66 -4.16 -0.91
N GLN A 69 -7.79 -3.73 -0.01
CA GLN A 69 -6.41 -4.18 0.08
C GLN A 69 -5.92 -4.23 1.53
N ALA A 70 -4.72 -4.73 1.71
CA ALA A 70 -4.00 -4.70 2.99
C ALA A 70 -2.52 -4.45 2.75
N HIS A 71 -1.79 -4.06 3.80
CA HIS A 71 -0.34 -3.89 3.78
C HIS A 71 0.35 -4.84 4.77
N ALA A 72 1.28 -5.65 4.28
CA ALA A 72 2.01 -6.64 5.06
C ALA A 72 3.17 -6.02 5.87
N PRO A 73 3.65 -6.72 6.93
CA PRO A 73 4.92 -6.39 7.57
C PRO A 73 6.08 -6.39 6.58
N PHE A 74 7.05 -5.49 6.77
CA PHE A 74 8.17 -5.32 5.86
C PHE A 74 9.15 -6.51 5.93
N PRO A 75 9.41 -7.22 4.83
CA PRO A 75 10.53 -8.15 4.76
C PRO A 75 11.85 -7.37 4.72
N SER A 76 12.93 -7.97 5.23
CA SER A 76 14.23 -7.30 5.27
C SER A 76 15.38 -8.24 4.98
N TYR A 77 16.29 -7.82 4.08
CA TYR A 77 17.52 -8.55 3.81
C TYR A 77 18.37 -8.78 5.09
N ARG A 78 18.29 -7.86 6.06
CA ARG A 78 19.01 -8.02 7.34
C ARG A 78 18.68 -9.33 8.07
N PHE A 79 17.46 -9.84 7.89
CA PHE A 79 17.03 -11.12 8.45
C PHE A 79 17.56 -12.33 7.65
N LEU A 80 18.02 -12.10 6.41
CA LEU A 80 18.45 -13.15 5.49
C LEU A 80 19.98 -13.18 5.30
N ALA A 81 20.72 -12.23 5.90
CA ALA A 81 22.12 -12.01 5.64
C ALA A 81 23.07 -13.01 6.36
N ASP A 82 22.65 -13.54 7.50
CA ASP A 82 23.40 -14.51 8.27
C ASP A 82 22.49 -15.56 8.94
N LYS A 83 23.10 -16.60 9.55
CA LYS A 83 22.34 -17.72 10.11
C LYS A 83 21.45 -17.30 11.29
N GLU A 84 21.94 -16.46 12.20
CA GLU A 84 21.18 -16.02 13.37
C GLU A 84 19.97 -15.19 12.93
N LYS A 85 20.19 -14.27 11.99
CA LYS A 85 19.12 -13.47 11.41
C LYS A 85 18.13 -14.29 10.59
N MET A 86 18.61 -15.31 9.87
CA MET A 86 17.72 -16.24 9.17
C MET A 86 16.84 -17.04 10.16
N ASP A 87 17.40 -17.48 11.27
CA ASP A 87 16.62 -18.19 12.32
C ASP A 87 15.56 -17.25 12.94
N GLU A 88 15.90 -15.97 13.18
CA GLU A 88 14.96 -14.94 13.62
C GLU A 88 13.87 -14.68 12.57
N TYR A 89 14.23 -14.55 11.30
CA TYR A 89 13.28 -14.39 10.19
C TYR A 89 12.29 -15.56 10.13
N ASN A 90 12.80 -16.81 10.13
CA ASN A 90 11.97 -18.00 10.04
C ASN A 90 11.08 -18.19 11.26
N SER A 91 11.51 -17.75 12.44
CA SER A 91 10.75 -17.93 13.69
C SER A 91 9.76 -16.79 13.97
N LYS A 92 9.97 -15.61 13.43
CA LYS A 92 9.16 -14.42 13.76
C LYS A 92 8.61 -13.70 12.52
N VAL A 93 9.46 -13.26 11.60
CA VAL A 93 9.05 -12.36 10.49
C VAL A 93 8.23 -13.12 9.45
N TYR A 94 8.74 -14.24 8.97
CA TYR A 94 8.06 -15.00 7.92
C TYR A 94 6.69 -15.56 8.36
N PRO A 95 6.52 -16.14 9.58
CA PRO A 95 5.20 -16.51 10.06
C PRO A 95 4.22 -15.32 10.14
N HIS A 96 4.69 -14.12 10.54
CA HIS A 96 3.85 -12.92 10.55
C HIS A 96 3.46 -12.47 9.13
N LEU A 97 4.38 -12.55 8.18
CA LEU A 97 4.09 -12.26 6.76
C LEU A 97 3.01 -13.21 6.22
N ILE A 98 3.16 -14.52 6.46
CA ILE A 98 2.17 -15.52 6.04
C ILE A 98 0.81 -15.28 6.72
N ARG A 99 0.80 -14.98 8.03
CA ARG A 99 -0.42 -14.67 8.77
C ARG A 99 -1.09 -13.41 8.26
N SER A 100 -0.33 -12.37 7.89
CA SER A 100 -0.91 -11.14 7.32
C SER A 100 -1.60 -11.40 5.97
N ILE A 101 -1.03 -12.26 5.12
CA ILE A 101 -1.66 -12.66 3.85
C ILE A 101 -2.99 -13.39 4.12
N LYS A 102 -3.00 -14.32 5.08
CA LYS A 102 -4.23 -15.02 5.49
C LYS A 102 -5.27 -14.07 6.07
N ALA A 103 -4.84 -13.17 6.98
CA ALA A 103 -5.71 -12.17 7.59
C ALA A 103 -6.35 -11.26 6.54
N ALA A 104 -5.57 -10.76 5.57
CA ALA A 104 -6.09 -9.95 4.46
C ALA A 104 -7.14 -10.70 3.64
N ALA A 105 -6.91 -11.97 3.33
CA ALA A 105 -7.89 -12.79 2.62
C ALA A 105 -9.18 -13.00 3.41
N ILE A 106 -9.10 -13.26 4.73
CA ILE A 106 -10.29 -13.42 5.60
C ILE A 106 -11.07 -12.11 5.70
N LEU A 107 -10.39 -10.95 5.73
CA LEU A 107 -11.01 -9.63 5.66
C LEU A 107 -11.72 -9.37 4.32
N GLY A 108 -11.44 -10.19 3.30
CA GLY A 108 -12.04 -10.06 1.98
C GLY A 108 -11.27 -9.14 1.04
N ALA A 109 -10.04 -8.76 1.37
CA ALA A 109 -9.18 -7.98 0.51
C ALA A 109 -8.77 -8.79 -0.74
N GLU A 110 -8.76 -8.15 -1.91
CA GLU A 110 -8.37 -8.78 -3.16
C GLU A 110 -6.85 -8.97 -3.26
N GLN A 111 -6.11 -8.10 -2.56
CA GLN A 111 -4.65 -8.06 -2.61
C GLN A 111 -4.05 -7.57 -1.30
N ILE A 112 -2.79 -7.97 -1.08
CA ILE A 112 -1.97 -7.47 0.01
C ILE A 112 -0.64 -6.95 -0.54
N VAL A 113 -0.27 -5.73 -0.19
CA VAL A 113 1.01 -5.14 -0.56
C VAL A 113 2.12 -5.79 0.25
N VAL A 114 3.14 -6.26 -0.44
CA VAL A 114 4.37 -6.83 0.15
C VAL A 114 5.56 -6.17 -0.51
N HIS A 115 6.36 -5.44 0.28
CA HIS A 115 7.55 -4.77 -0.23
C HIS A 115 8.56 -5.75 -0.83
N PRO A 116 9.23 -5.38 -1.93
CA PRO A 116 10.43 -6.10 -2.36
C PRO A 116 11.56 -5.89 -1.37
N ILE A 117 12.53 -6.79 -1.39
CA ILE A 117 13.68 -6.79 -0.48
C ILE A 117 14.85 -6.08 -1.14
N ASP A 118 15.35 -5.03 -0.49
CA ASP A 118 16.61 -4.41 -0.88
C ASP A 118 17.79 -5.36 -0.60
N VAL A 119 18.48 -5.77 -1.66
CA VAL A 119 19.65 -6.67 -1.59
C VAL A 119 20.90 -5.87 -1.87
N PRO A 120 21.97 -5.99 -1.02
CA PRO A 120 23.21 -5.23 -1.22
C PRO A 120 23.88 -5.46 -2.58
N ASP A 121 23.88 -6.69 -3.08
CA ASP A 121 24.36 -7.00 -4.43
C ASP A 121 23.25 -6.81 -5.45
N LYS A 122 23.25 -5.65 -6.12
CA LYS A 122 22.23 -5.29 -7.11
C LYS A 122 22.17 -6.21 -8.32
N ARG A 123 23.24 -6.98 -8.60
CA ARG A 123 23.27 -7.92 -9.72
C ARG A 123 22.33 -9.11 -9.53
N ILE A 124 22.10 -9.52 -8.28
CA ILE A 124 21.21 -10.64 -7.95
C ILE A 124 19.85 -10.17 -7.42
N GLN A 125 19.63 -8.88 -7.24
CA GLN A 125 18.46 -8.31 -6.55
C GLN A 125 17.13 -8.76 -7.18
N LYS A 126 17.06 -8.74 -8.52
CA LYS A 126 15.83 -9.16 -9.22
C LYS A 126 15.56 -10.64 -9.01
N GLU A 127 16.54 -11.52 -9.29
CA GLU A 127 16.38 -12.96 -9.12
C GLU A 127 16.01 -13.34 -7.68
N PHE A 128 16.69 -12.71 -6.71
CA PHE A 128 16.40 -12.90 -5.29
C PHE A 128 14.95 -12.56 -4.94
N ASN A 129 14.44 -11.43 -5.43
CA ASN A 129 13.07 -11.02 -5.17
C ASN A 129 12.05 -11.91 -5.89
N ILE A 130 12.32 -12.34 -7.13
CA ILE A 130 11.45 -13.30 -7.84
C ILE A 130 11.36 -14.61 -7.04
N ASP A 131 12.49 -15.12 -6.52
CA ASP A 131 12.49 -16.30 -5.65
C ASP A 131 11.74 -16.07 -4.34
N PHE A 132 11.89 -14.88 -3.73
CA PHE A 132 11.16 -14.51 -2.53
C PHE A 132 9.65 -14.50 -2.76
N TYR A 133 9.17 -13.80 -3.80
CA TYR A 133 7.75 -13.74 -4.12
C TYR A 133 7.18 -15.12 -4.46
N ASN A 134 7.89 -15.94 -5.22
CA ASN A 134 7.43 -17.28 -5.56
C ASN A 134 7.19 -18.19 -4.33
N LYS A 135 7.87 -17.94 -3.19
CA LYS A 135 7.61 -18.63 -1.92
C LYS A 135 6.24 -18.29 -1.31
N LEU A 136 5.62 -17.19 -1.73
CA LEU A 136 4.29 -16.78 -1.27
C LEU A 136 3.15 -17.40 -2.10
N VAL A 137 3.45 -17.98 -3.27
CA VAL A 137 2.45 -18.61 -4.15
C VAL A 137 1.57 -19.64 -3.43
N PRO A 138 2.09 -20.53 -2.57
CA PRO A 138 1.25 -21.51 -1.89
C PRO A 138 0.13 -20.89 -1.05
N VAL A 139 0.43 -19.86 -0.24
CA VAL A 139 -0.58 -19.17 0.57
C VAL A 139 -1.53 -18.33 -0.29
N CYS A 140 -1.04 -17.67 -1.35
CA CYS A 140 -1.89 -16.95 -2.30
C CYS A 140 -2.91 -17.89 -2.97
N LYS A 141 -2.46 -19.07 -3.38
CA LYS A 141 -3.31 -20.08 -3.99
C LYS A 141 -4.35 -20.66 -3.02
N GLU A 142 -3.94 -20.93 -1.77
CA GLU A 142 -4.80 -21.50 -0.74
C GLU A 142 -5.93 -20.55 -0.36
N TYR A 143 -5.63 -19.25 -0.23
CA TYR A 143 -6.56 -18.24 0.25
C TYR A 143 -7.22 -17.40 -0.86
N GLY A 144 -6.82 -17.57 -2.12
CA GLY A 144 -7.41 -16.86 -3.26
C GLY A 144 -7.11 -15.36 -3.29
N ILE A 145 -5.98 -14.93 -2.72
CA ILE A 145 -5.54 -13.54 -2.65
C ILE A 145 -4.30 -13.30 -3.53
N LYS A 146 -4.11 -12.08 -4.01
CA LYS A 146 -2.89 -11.68 -4.72
C LYS A 146 -1.93 -10.92 -3.80
N VAL A 147 -0.64 -11.04 -4.09
CA VAL A 147 0.39 -10.16 -3.54
C VAL A 147 0.66 -9.03 -4.53
N ALA A 148 0.58 -7.79 -4.08
CA ALA A 148 0.92 -6.61 -4.86
C ALA A 148 2.38 -6.20 -4.57
N LEU A 149 3.18 -6.11 -5.65
CA LEU A 149 4.53 -5.56 -5.58
C LEU A 149 4.44 -4.04 -5.55
N GLU A 150 5.30 -3.39 -4.76
CA GLU A 150 5.33 -1.94 -4.64
C GLU A 150 6.67 -1.35 -5.07
N ASN A 151 6.66 -0.13 -5.63
CA ASN A 151 7.88 0.61 -5.94
C ASN A 151 8.48 1.25 -4.69
N MET A 152 9.78 1.10 -4.52
CA MET A 152 10.49 1.50 -3.31
C MET A 152 11.57 2.54 -3.57
N TRP A 153 11.93 3.24 -2.51
CA TRP A 153 13.09 4.11 -2.43
C TRP A 153 14.08 3.59 -1.37
N GLY A 154 15.27 4.14 -1.34
CA GLY A 154 16.26 3.82 -0.33
C GLY A 154 17.17 4.99 0.01
N HIS A 155 18.01 4.81 1.01
CA HIS A 155 19.02 5.80 1.38
C HIS A 155 20.36 5.52 0.72
N SER A 156 21.05 6.58 0.30
CA SER A 156 22.42 6.49 -0.18
C SER A 156 23.35 5.99 0.94
N GLN A 157 24.21 5.03 0.61
CA GLN A 157 25.24 4.53 1.54
C GLN A 157 26.35 5.55 1.82
N VAL A 158 26.52 6.54 0.95
CA VAL A 158 27.52 7.61 1.09
C VAL A 158 26.97 8.79 1.90
N ASP A 159 25.69 9.08 1.73
CA ASP A 159 25.02 10.18 2.41
C ASP A 159 23.60 9.75 2.74
N SER A 160 23.38 9.29 3.96
CA SER A 160 22.08 8.77 4.41
C SER A 160 20.95 9.80 4.45
N SER A 161 21.27 11.09 4.25
CA SER A 161 20.24 12.13 4.08
C SER A 161 19.62 12.16 2.69
N LYS A 162 20.27 11.49 1.71
CA LYS A 162 19.81 11.44 0.32
C LYS A 162 19.02 10.18 0.05
N ILE A 163 17.82 10.38 -0.50
CA ILE A 163 17.02 9.30 -1.07
C ILE A 163 17.55 9.00 -2.48
N ILE A 164 17.57 7.72 -2.82
CA ILE A 164 18.00 7.20 -4.12
C ILE A 164 17.06 6.07 -4.56
N SER A 165 17.12 5.73 -5.84
CA SER A 165 16.51 4.50 -6.36
C SER A 165 17.12 3.28 -5.66
N ASN A 166 16.29 2.28 -5.38
CA ASN A 166 16.67 1.09 -4.64
C ASN A 166 16.22 -0.19 -5.36
N VAL A 167 15.01 -0.66 -5.09
CA VAL A 167 14.43 -1.87 -5.69
C VAL A 167 13.03 -1.55 -6.19
N CYS A 168 12.70 -1.97 -7.41
CA CYS A 168 11.42 -1.65 -8.06
C CYS A 168 11.12 -0.13 -8.09
N SER A 169 12.14 0.73 -8.12
CA SER A 169 11.98 2.16 -7.86
C SER A 169 11.27 2.93 -8.96
N THR A 170 11.29 2.42 -10.19
CA THR A 170 10.64 3.05 -11.34
C THR A 170 9.50 2.21 -11.89
N GLY A 171 8.55 2.84 -12.60
CA GLY A 171 7.47 2.12 -13.25
C GLY A 171 7.95 1.04 -14.21
N LEU A 172 9.04 1.30 -14.93
CA LEU A 172 9.66 0.31 -15.83
C LEU A 172 10.25 -0.87 -15.06
N GLU A 173 11.01 -0.60 -13.99
CA GLU A 173 11.62 -1.64 -13.16
C GLU A 173 10.54 -2.48 -12.46
N LEU A 174 9.55 -1.85 -11.85
CA LEU A 174 8.43 -2.53 -11.20
C LEU A 174 7.67 -3.43 -12.18
N GLY A 175 7.39 -2.93 -13.40
CA GLY A 175 6.79 -3.72 -14.47
C GLY A 175 7.64 -4.93 -14.89
N ASP A 176 8.97 -4.75 -14.97
CA ASP A 176 9.92 -5.83 -15.30
C ASP A 176 9.98 -6.93 -14.21
N TYR A 177 9.81 -6.57 -12.94
CA TYR A 177 9.67 -7.57 -11.86
C TYR A 177 8.34 -8.30 -11.95
N PHE A 178 7.25 -7.58 -12.16
CA PHE A 178 5.92 -8.19 -12.30
C PHE A 178 5.86 -9.15 -13.49
N ASP A 179 6.41 -8.77 -14.65
CA ASP A 179 6.41 -9.61 -15.87
C ASP A 179 7.18 -10.94 -15.70
N ALA A 180 8.04 -11.04 -14.67
CA ALA A 180 8.74 -12.28 -14.32
C ALA A 180 7.96 -13.19 -13.34
N LEU A 181 6.76 -12.77 -12.89
CA LEU A 181 5.91 -13.47 -11.92
C LEU A 181 4.58 -13.92 -12.59
N ASP A 182 3.89 -14.88 -11.96
CA ASP A 182 2.59 -15.34 -12.44
C ASP A 182 1.48 -14.34 -12.06
N PRO A 183 0.83 -13.65 -13.04
CA PRO A 183 -0.21 -12.64 -12.76
C PRO A 183 -1.46 -13.22 -12.09
N LYS A 184 -1.56 -14.53 -11.97
CA LYS A 184 -2.61 -15.20 -11.21
C LYS A 184 -2.48 -14.91 -9.69
N TYR A 185 -1.25 -14.78 -9.20
CA TYR A 185 -0.95 -14.64 -7.77
C TYR A 185 -0.33 -13.28 -7.42
N PHE A 186 0.07 -12.51 -8.45
CA PHE A 186 0.74 -11.24 -8.24
C PHE A 186 0.02 -10.11 -8.97
N THR A 187 0.21 -8.90 -8.49
CA THR A 187 -0.25 -7.65 -9.09
C THR A 187 0.71 -6.52 -8.73
N VAL A 188 0.42 -5.30 -9.16
CA VAL A 188 1.26 -4.12 -8.96
C VAL A 188 0.51 -3.07 -8.15
N CYS A 189 1.12 -2.59 -7.08
CA CYS A 189 0.77 -1.36 -6.38
C CYS A 189 1.79 -0.27 -6.73
N LEU A 190 1.34 0.86 -7.23
CA LEU A 190 2.19 2.03 -7.41
C LEU A 190 1.98 3.01 -6.26
N ASP A 191 3.04 3.22 -5.49
CA ASP A 191 3.11 4.38 -4.61
C ASP A 191 3.56 5.60 -5.42
N VAL A 192 2.62 6.55 -5.55
CA VAL A 192 2.87 7.74 -6.38
C VAL A 192 3.86 8.70 -5.74
N GLY A 193 3.89 8.75 -4.41
CA GLY A 193 4.84 9.59 -3.67
C GLY A 193 6.27 9.08 -3.78
N HIS A 194 6.47 7.77 -3.74
CA HIS A 194 7.80 7.16 -3.91
C HIS A 194 8.45 7.51 -5.26
N CYS A 195 7.66 7.68 -6.34
CA CYS A 195 8.18 8.13 -7.62
C CYS A 195 8.91 9.46 -7.50
N GLY A 196 8.31 10.46 -6.88
CA GLY A 196 8.91 11.78 -6.69
C GLY A 196 10.22 11.76 -5.90
N LEU A 197 10.36 10.83 -4.96
CA LEU A 197 11.56 10.68 -4.12
C LEU A 197 12.77 10.18 -4.89
N VAL A 198 12.56 9.34 -5.90
CA VAL A 198 13.64 8.80 -6.76
C VAL A 198 13.86 9.58 -8.03
N GLY A 199 13.13 10.70 -8.20
CA GLY A 199 13.27 11.60 -9.35
C GLY A 199 12.53 11.13 -10.60
N GLU A 200 11.60 10.17 -10.48
CA GLU A 200 10.64 9.82 -11.53
C GLU A 200 9.36 10.61 -11.34
N SER A 201 8.72 11.05 -12.42
CA SER A 201 7.37 11.59 -12.30
C SER A 201 6.34 10.44 -12.23
N ALA A 202 5.36 10.56 -11.33
CA ALA A 202 4.38 9.50 -11.12
C ALA A 202 3.53 9.21 -12.36
N ASP A 203 3.23 10.24 -13.17
CA ASP A 203 2.53 10.07 -14.44
C ASP A 203 3.32 9.25 -15.47
N ASN A 204 4.66 9.37 -15.50
CA ASN A 204 5.51 8.51 -16.32
C ASN A 204 5.51 7.06 -15.81
N ALA A 205 5.58 6.85 -14.51
CA ALA A 205 5.50 5.51 -13.92
C ALA A 205 4.15 4.85 -14.23
N ILE A 206 3.03 5.59 -14.12
CA ILE A 206 1.69 5.11 -14.46
C ILE A 206 1.63 4.66 -15.93
N ARG A 207 2.13 5.50 -16.87
CA ARG A 207 2.15 5.15 -18.30
C ARG A 207 3.05 3.96 -18.59
N ALA A 208 4.20 3.85 -17.93
CA ALA A 208 5.12 2.72 -18.08
C ALA A 208 4.52 1.39 -17.60
N LEU A 209 3.75 1.42 -16.54
CA LEU A 209 3.03 0.25 -16.02
C LEU A 209 1.83 -0.10 -16.91
N GLY A 210 1.07 0.89 -17.37
CA GLY A 210 -0.12 0.65 -18.20
C GLY A 210 -1.08 -0.35 -17.57
N PRO A 211 -1.48 -1.41 -18.29
CA PRO A 211 -2.46 -2.40 -17.81
C PRO A 211 -1.94 -3.30 -16.67
N ARG A 212 -0.69 -3.19 -16.25
CA ARG A 212 -0.15 -3.90 -15.09
C ARG A 212 -0.55 -3.28 -13.76
N LEU A 213 -0.96 -1.99 -13.79
CA LEU A 213 -1.30 -1.21 -12.60
C LEU A 213 -2.70 -1.60 -12.09
N HIS A 214 -2.79 -2.11 -10.86
CA HIS A 214 -4.05 -2.54 -10.26
C HIS A 214 -4.32 -1.94 -8.88
N ALA A 215 -3.30 -1.45 -8.20
CA ALA A 215 -3.41 -0.83 -6.89
C ALA A 215 -2.61 0.45 -6.82
N LEU A 216 -3.00 1.34 -5.93
CA LEU A 216 -2.31 2.59 -5.65
C LEU A 216 -2.08 2.76 -4.15
N HIS A 217 -0.94 3.36 -3.81
CA HIS A 217 -0.76 4.14 -2.60
C HIS A 217 -0.65 5.61 -2.96
N VAL A 218 -1.58 6.41 -2.44
CA VAL A 218 -1.73 7.80 -2.82
C VAL A 218 -1.41 8.70 -1.64
N HIS A 219 -0.33 9.44 -1.77
CA HIS A 219 0.07 10.52 -0.85
C HIS A 219 0.92 11.55 -1.58
N ASP A 220 1.18 12.68 -0.94
CA ASP A 220 2.03 13.74 -1.46
C ASP A 220 3.30 13.89 -0.62
N ASN A 221 4.34 14.47 -1.20
CA ASN A 221 5.58 14.80 -0.51
C ASN A 221 6.31 15.98 -1.16
N ASP A 222 7.46 16.36 -0.59
CA ASP A 222 8.29 17.47 -1.06
C ASP A 222 9.38 17.05 -2.06
N HIS A 223 9.35 15.81 -2.56
CA HIS A 223 10.39 15.16 -3.40
C HIS A 223 11.74 15.01 -2.69
N VAL A 224 11.78 15.15 -1.37
CA VAL A 224 13.00 15.03 -0.55
C VAL A 224 12.78 14.06 0.61
N ARG A 225 11.59 14.07 1.19
CA ARG A 225 11.22 13.28 2.36
C ARG A 225 9.94 12.52 2.06
N ASP A 226 9.87 11.31 2.54
CA ASP A 226 8.68 10.49 2.50
C ASP A 226 7.68 10.96 3.56
N LEU A 227 6.86 11.95 3.18
CA LEU A 227 6.02 12.68 4.13
C LEU A 227 4.66 12.05 4.34
N HIS A 228 4.16 11.26 3.42
CA HIS A 228 2.80 10.73 3.44
C HIS A 228 1.76 11.81 3.76
N THR A 229 1.90 13.00 3.14
CA THR A 229 0.97 14.10 3.36
C THR A 229 -0.21 14.04 2.40
N LEU A 230 -1.23 14.87 2.66
CA LEU A 230 -2.42 14.93 1.82
C LEU A 230 -2.08 15.53 0.44
N PRO A 231 -2.66 15.02 -0.67
CA PRO A 231 -2.57 15.65 -1.98
C PRO A 231 -2.80 17.17 -1.97
N PHE A 232 -2.03 17.88 -2.77
CA PHE A 232 -1.95 19.36 -2.85
C PHE A 232 -1.18 20.03 -1.69
N GLN A 233 -0.61 19.28 -0.75
CA GLN A 233 0.24 19.84 0.30
C GLN A 233 1.74 19.64 0.05
N GLY A 234 2.11 18.94 -1.00
CA GLY A 234 3.48 18.68 -1.44
C GLY A 234 3.76 19.25 -2.83
N LYS A 235 4.52 18.49 -3.61
CA LYS A 235 4.99 18.90 -4.94
C LYS A 235 4.55 17.97 -6.07
N MET A 236 3.72 16.97 -5.80
CA MET A 236 3.24 16.04 -6.83
C MET A 236 2.33 16.77 -7.82
N ASP A 237 2.49 16.50 -9.12
CA ASP A 237 1.61 17.05 -10.16
C ASP A 237 0.33 16.20 -10.28
N TRP A 238 -0.67 16.56 -9.48
CA TRP A 238 -1.96 15.85 -9.45
C TRP A 238 -2.74 15.94 -10.75
N SER A 239 -2.50 16.99 -11.56
CA SER A 239 -3.12 17.08 -12.88
C SER A 239 -2.54 16.05 -13.84
N ALA A 240 -1.21 15.93 -13.89
CA ALA A 240 -0.53 14.94 -14.71
C ALA A 240 -0.85 13.51 -14.26
N ILE A 241 -0.86 13.25 -12.93
CA ILE A 241 -1.21 11.95 -12.36
C ILE A 241 -2.63 11.51 -12.75
N CYS A 242 -3.62 12.40 -12.56
CA CYS A 242 -5.01 12.11 -12.93
C CYS A 242 -5.17 11.87 -14.44
N SER A 243 -4.48 12.64 -15.28
CA SER A 243 -4.49 12.43 -16.72
C SER A 243 -3.88 11.09 -17.12
N ALA A 244 -2.74 10.71 -16.52
CA ALA A 244 -2.09 9.44 -16.80
C ALA A 244 -2.95 8.23 -16.39
N LEU A 245 -3.60 8.31 -15.22
CA LEU A 245 -4.54 7.27 -14.76
C LEU A 245 -5.73 7.11 -15.74
N ALA A 246 -6.23 8.22 -16.28
CA ALA A 246 -7.27 8.21 -17.31
C ALA A 246 -6.76 7.58 -18.62
N GLU A 247 -5.58 8.00 -19.10
CA GLU A 247 -4.96 7.52 -20.36
C GLU A 247 -4.72 6.00 -20.36
N VAL A 248 -4.30 5.43 -19.21
CA VAL A 248 -4.11 3.97 -19.09
C VAL A 248 -5.39 3.20 -18.75
N ASN A 249 -6.54 3.90 -18.70
CA ASN A 249 -7.84 3.33 -18.30
C ASN A 249 -7.79 2.61 -16.94
N TYR A 250 -7.07 3.20 -15.97
CA TYR A 250 -6.98 2.62 -14.64
C TYR A 250 -8.38 2.38 -14.05
N ASP A 251 -8.65 1.14 -13.66
CA ASP A 251 -9.94 0.66 -13.14
C ASP A 251 -9.90 0.20 -11.67
N GLY A 252 -8.71 0.24 -11.05
CA GLY A 252 -8.53 -0.07 -9.65
C GLY A 252 -9.04 1.03 -8.70
N ASP A 253 -8.78 0.84 -7.42
CA ASP A 253 -9.21 1.73 -6.36
C ASP A 253 -8.24 2.89 -6.12
N PHE A 254 -8.77 4.04 -5.71
CA PHE A 254 -8.00 5.19 -5.28
C PHE A 254 -7.74 5.06 -3.77
N THR A 255 -6.62 4.44 -3.40
CA THR A 255 -6.30 4.12 -2.01
C THR A 255 -5.29 5.09 -1.44
N TYR A 256 -5.69 5.83 -0.43
CA TYR A 256 -4.78 6.69 0.33
C TYR A 256 -3.83 5.90 1.23
N GLU A 257 -2.56 6.29 1.19
CA GLU A 257 -1.57 5.98 2.23
C GLU A 257 -1.11 7.28 2.91
N VAL A 258 -2.07 8.12 3.29
CA VAL A 258 -1.83 9.36 4.02
C VAL A 258 -1.71 9.06 5.51
N GLY A 259 -0.60 9.47 6.07
CA GLY A 259 -0.27 9.20 7.49
C GLY A 259 0.80 10.17 7.97
N GLY A 260 1.92 9.62 8.38
CA GLY A 260 3.17 10.32 8.60
C GLY A 260 3.05 11.72 9.19
N SER A 261 3.57 12.68 8.46
CA SER A 261 3.61 14.08 8.93
C SER A 261 2.24 14.76 8.96
N TYR A 262 1.29 14.35 8.11
CA TYR A 262 -0.03 14.98 8.07
C TYR A 262 -0.88 14.67 9.31
N LEU A 263 -0.98 13.40 9.69
CA LEU A 263 -1.83 12.95 10.80
C LEU A 263 -1.14 13.01 12.17
N ALA A 264 0.19 13.11 12.22
CA ALA A 264 0.95 13.10 13.47
C ALA A 264 0.51 14.18 14.47
N HIS A 265 0.05 15.33 13.97
CA HIS A 265 -0.41 16.44 14.79
C HIS A 265 -1.80 16.24 15.42
N TYR A 266 -2.56 15.25 14.96
CA TYR A 266 -3.94 14.99 15.37
C TYR A 266 -4.10 13.70 16.16
N LYS A 267 -3.02 12.94 16.36
CA LYS A 267 -3.03 11.58 16.94
C LYS A 267 -3.65 11.45 18.33
N ASP A 268 -3.72 12.54 19.08
CA ASP A 268 -4.25 12.57 20.45
C ASP A 268 -5.62 13.27 20.54
N ASP A 269 -6.19 13.74 19.43
CA ASP A 269 -7.47 14.45 19.37
C ASP A 269 -8.42 13.83 18.34
N LYS A 270 -9.46 13.13 18.86
CA LYS A 270 -10.45 12.44 18.02
C LYS A 270 -11.20 13.38 17.06
N SER A 271 -11.54 14.60 17.52
CA SER A 271 -12.30 15.57 16.72
C SER A 271 -11.46 16.13 15.56
N LEU A 272 -10.19 16.45 15.84
CA LEU A 272 -9.26 16.91 14.80
C LEU A 272 -8.94 15.77 13.83
N MET A 273 -8.77 14.55 14.30
CA MET A 273 -8.53 13.37 13.44
C MET A 273 -9.73 13.12 12.50
N GLU A 274 -10.95 13.14 13.00
CA GLU A 274 -12.14 13.01 12.16
C GLU A 274 -12.23 14.13 11.11
N SER A 275 -11.90 15.37 11.49
CA SER A 275 -11.88 16.51 10.58
C SER A 275 -10.83 16.36 9.48
N ALA A 276 -9.63 15.82 9.84
CA ALA A 276 -8.57 15.54 8.88
C ALA A 276 -9.00 14.47 7.86
N PHE A 277 -9.65 13.39 8.31
CA PHE A 277 -10.16 12.35 7.42
C PHE A 277 -11.33 12.82 6.55
N ARG A 278 -12.20 13.72 7.04
CA ARG A 278 -13.20 14.38 6.19
C ARG A 278 -12.56 15.22 5.08
N LEU A 279 -11.46 15.93 5.38
CA LEU A 279 -10.71 16.65 4.35
C LEU A 279 -10.05 15.69 3.35
N MET A 280 -9.51 14.56 3.82
CA MET A 280 -8.98 13.51 2.95
C MET A 280 -10.07 12.97 2.01
N GLU A 281 -11.26 12.66 2.53
CA GLU A 281 -12.39 12.17 1.73
C GLU A 281 -12.77 13.16 0.63
N VAL A 282 -13.02 14.42 0.97
CA VAL A 282 -13.38 15.47 -0.01
C VAL A 282 -12.26 15.65 -1.06
N THR A 283 -11.00 15.60 -0.65
CA THR A 283 -9.84 15.70 -1.55
C THR A 283 -9.78 14.50 -2.50
N GLY A 284 -10.01 13.27 -2.01
CA GLY A 284 -10.04 12.06 -2.82
C GLY A 284 -11.16 12.07 -3.85
N ARG A 285 -12.39 12.46 -3.46
CA ARG A 285 -13.51 12.62 -4.39
C ARG A 285 -13.20 13.66 -5.47
N ARG A 286 -12.49 14.73 -5.12
CA ARG A 286 -12.02 15.73 -6.10
C ARG A 286 -11.08 15.12 -7.13
N LEU A 287 -10.07 14.34 -6.69
CA LEU A 287 -9.10 13.69 -7.59
C LEU A 287 -9.77 12.63 -8.46
N ILE A 288 -10.64 11.80 -7.90
CA ILE A 288 -11.44 10.84 -8.66
C ILE A 288 -12.28 11.57 -9.74
N SER A 289 -12.92 12.69 -9.40
CA SER A 289 -13.65 13.50 -10.38
C SER A 289 -12.75 14.06 -11.48
N MET A 290 -11.48 14.36 -11.20
CA MET A 290 -10.52 14.79 -12.22
C MET A 290 -10.17 13.65 -13.18
N ILE A 291 -9.96 12.44 -12.64
CA ILE A 291 -9.69 11.22 -13.44
C ILE A 291 -10.88 10.91 -14.36
N GLU A 292 -12.10 10.88 -13.81
CA GLU A 292 -13.31 10.57 -14.59
C GLU A 292 -13.57 11.58 -15.71
N LYS A 293 -13.32 12.87 -15.45
CA LYS A 293 -13.41 13.92 -16.47
C LYS A 293 -12.37 13.77 -17.56
N ALA A 294 -11.14 13.36 -17.21
CA ALA A 294 -10.09 13.10 -18.19
C ALA A 294 -10.42 11.87 -19.05
N LYS A 295 -11.03 10.80 -18.49
CA LYS A 295 -11.52 9.64 -19.25
C LYS A 295 -12.59 10.06 -20.26
N GLY A 296 -13.59 10.86 -19.86
CA GLY A 296 -14.64 11.34 -20.75
C GLY A 296 -14.13 12.23 -21.88
N ALA A 297 -13.04 12.96 -21.69
CA ALA A 297 -12.44 13.81 -22.72
C ALA A 297 -11.59 13.01 -23.75
N THR A 298 -11.22 11.78 -23.43
CA THR A 298 -10.48 10.89 -24.37
C THR A 298 -11.42 10.06 -25.27
N GLU A 299 -12.72 10.02 -24.95
CA GLU A 299 -13.75 9.29 -25.73
C GLU A 299 -14.46 10.20 -26.77
N GLU A 300 -14.24 11.53 -26.75
CA GLU A 300 -14.72 12.50 -27.75
C GLU A 300 -13.65 12.82 -28.80
#